data_d396560865d9a701850f65e96cf1fa85
#
_entry.id   d396560865d9a701850f65e96cf1fa85
#
_cell.length_a   1.000
_cell.length_b   1.000
_cell.length_c   1.000
_cell.angle_alpha   90.00
_cell.angle_beta   90.00
_cell.angle_gamma   90.00
#
_symmetry.space_group_name_H-M   'P 1'
#
loop_
_entity.id
_entity.type
_entity.pdbx_description
1 polymer ?
#
loop_
_entity_poly.entity_id
_entity_poly.type
_entity_poly.pdbx_seq_one_letter_code
_entity_poly.pdbx_strand_id
1 'polypeptide(L)'
;MEFTGKVKDISMDWQTGQAQITFTINEKSALASVDSIKNCEKLTVKAKKYRQKRSLDSNAYAWVLMQKIAEATGSDKWSIYLICLKRFSKAFTHVIVKPEAVDAMKELYRTCVDLGEISVNGTTGHQLQVYFGSSTFDSKEMSVFIDGI
;
A
#
# COMPACT_ATOMS: atom_id res chain seq x y z
N MET A 1 12.44 1.83 -16.82
CA MET A 1 11.29 2.23 -17.64
C MET A 1 10.01 1.77 -16.95
N GLU A 2 9.03 2.64 -16.82
CA GLU A 2 7.69 2.34 -16.29
C GLU A 2 6.65 2.97 -17.21
N PHE A 3 5.57 2.28 -17.50
CA PHE A 3 4.48 2.77 -18.36
C PHE A 3 3.16 2.12 -17.92
N THR A 4 2.05 2.74 -18.34
CA THR A 4 0.71 2.16 -18.17
C THR A 4 0.22 1.59 -19.52
N GLY A 5 -0.65 0.59 -19.47
CA GLY A 5 -1.18 -0.03 -20.67
C GLY A 5 -2.11 -1.19 -20.36
N LYS A 6 -2.40 -1.96 -21.39
CA LYS A 6 -3.19 -3.18 -21.26
C LYS A 6 -2.58 -4.32 -22.08
N VAL A 7 -2.83 -5.54 -21.65
CA VAL A 7 -2.50 -6.71 -22.46
C VAL A 7 -3.38 -6.68 -23.72
N LYS A 8 -2.75 -6.71 -24.88
CA LYS A 8 -3.42 -6.75 -26.18
C LYS A 8 -3.63 -8.18 -26.64
N ASP A 9 -2.57 -8.98 -26.49
CA ASP A 9 -2.56 -10.35 -26.97
C ASP A 9 -1.69 -11.24 -26.09
N ILE A 10 -2.04 -12.52 -26.02
CA ILE A 10 -1.25 -13.58 -25.40
C ILE A 10 -1.22 -14.74 -26.40
N SER A 11 -0.04 -15.09 -26.88
CA SER A 11 0.16 -16.18 -27.81
C SER A 11 1.28 -17.11 -27.35
N MET A 12 1.38 -18.29 -27.96
CA MET A 12 2.45 -19.23 -27.71
C MET A 12 3.14 -19.55 -29.03
N ASP A 13 4.45 -19.43 -29.05
CA ASP A 13 5.25 -19.94 -30.14
C ASP A 13 5.37 -21.46 -30.02
N TRP A 14 4.70 -22.17 -30.90
CA TRP A 14 4.66 -23.63 -30.91
C TRP A 14 5.96 -24.31 -31.28
N GLN A 15 6.88 -23.59 -31.91
CA GLN A 15 8.21 -24.12 -32.27
C GLN A 15 9.17 -24.06 -31.09
N THR A 16 9.15 -22.97 -30.34
CA THR A 16 10.06 -22.75 -29.20
C THR A 16 9.42 -23.06 -27.86
N GLY A 17 8.08 -23.22 -27.79
CA GLY A 17 7.31 -23.39 -26.54
C GLY A 17 7.27 -22.13 -25.68
N GLN A 18 7.67 -20.99 -26.21
CA GLN A 18 7.71 -19.73 -25.45
C GLN A 18 6.38 -18.97 -25.54
N ALA A 19 5.93 -18.48 -24.39
CA ALA A 19 4.78 -17.58 -24.32
C ALA A 19 5.19 -16.15 -24.72
N GLN A 20 4.36 -15.49 -25.55
CA GLN A 20 4.51 -14.10 -25.93
C GLN A 20 3.36 -13.29 -25.37
N ILE A 21 3.66 -12.14 -24.77
CA ILE A 21 2.65 -11.21 -24.24
C ILE A 21 2.86 -9.85 -24.88
N THR A 22 1.83 -9.38 -25.58
CA THR A 22 1.83 -8.07 -26.23
C THR A 22 1.08 -7.06 -25.39
N PHE A 23 1.71 -5.93 -25.09
CA PHE A 23 1.10 -4.81 -24.39
C PHE A 23 0.86 -3.62 -25.34
N THR A 24 -0.28 -2.95 -25.18
CA THR A 24 -0.45 -1.58 -25.68
C THR A 24 -0.02 -0.62 -24.60
N ILE A 25 0.79 0.38 -24.96
CA ILE A 25 1.37 1.38 -24.07
C ILE A 25 0.62 2.70 -24.27
N ASN A 26 0.23 3.35 -23.18
CA ASN A 26 -0.49 4.63 -23.23
C ASN A 26 0.47 5.82 -23.46
N GLU A 27 1.67 5.75 -22.89
CA GLU A 27 2.66 6.84 -22.93
C GLU A 27 3.54 6.75 -24.19
N LYS A 28 3.32 7.63 -25.16
CA LYS A 28 4.12 7.68 -26.40
C LYS A 28 5.62 7.88 -26.13
N SER A 29 5.98 8.60 -25.06
CA SER A 29 7.37 8.81 -24.67
C SER A 29 8.10 7.53 -24.24
N ALA A 30 7.37 6.48 -23.86
CA ALA A 30 7.97 5.20 -23.51
C ALA A 30 8.64 4.49 -24.71
N LEU A 31 8.27 4.82 -25.95
CA LEU A 31 8.85 4.21 -27.16
C LEU A 31 10.37 4.41 -27.23
N ALA A 32 10.86 5.61 -26.93
CA ALA A 32 12.29 5.88 -26.90
C ALA A 32 13.04 5.01 -25.88
N SER A 33 12.41 4.74 -24.74
CA SER A 33 12.98 3.86 -23.73
C SER A 33 12.94 2.38 -24.12
N VAL A 34 11.92 1.96 -24.87
CA VAL A 34 11.86 0.59 -25.43
C VAL A 34 13.01 0.37 -26.42
N ASP A 35 13.30 1.34 -27.28
CA ASP A 35 14.41 1.24 -28.22
C ASP A 35 15.77 1.03 -27.54
N SER A 36 15.98 1.61 -26.37
CA SER A 36 17.23 1.44 -25.62
C SER A 36 17.45 0.03 -25.05
N ILE A 37 16.38 -0.76 -24.88
CA ILE A 37 16.44 -2.10 -24.27
C ILE A 37 16.13 -3.23 -25.26
N LYS A 38 15.76 -2.94 -26.52
CA LYS A 38 15.34 -3.96 -27.51
C LYS A 38 16.41 -5.01 -27.82
N ASN A 39 17.67 -4.67 -27.64
CA ASN A 39 18.80 -5.58 -27.90
C ASN A 39 19.31 -6.30 -26.63
N CYS A 40 18.63 -6.13 -25.48
CA CYS A 40 18.99 -6.84 -24.28
C CYS A 40 18.55 -8.31 -24.37
N GLU A 41 19.48 -9.24 -24.13
CA GLU A 41 19.19 -10.69 -24.18
C GLU A 41 18.18 -11.12 -23.10
N LYS A 42 18.14 -10.42 -21.95
CA LYS A 42 17.30 -10.77 -20.82
C LYS A 42 16.75 -9.53 -20.13
N LEU A 43 15.44 -9.51 -19.93
CA LEU A 43 14.72 -8.43 -19.25
C LEU A 43 13.92 -8.99 -18.07
N THR A 44 13.80 -8.20 -17.01
CA THR A 44 12.84 -8.45 -15.94
C THR A 44 11.60 -7.59 -16.18
N VAL A 45 10.45 -8.22 -16.41
CA VAL A 45 9.17 -7.54 -16.61
C VAL A 45 8.27 -7.74 -15.39
N LYS A 46 7.75 -6.65 -14.83
CA LYS A 46 6.79 -6.68 -13.71
C LYS A 46 5.51 -5.97 -14.13
N ALA A 47 4.40 -6.69 -14.18
CA ALA A 47 3.07 -6.13 -14.43
C ALA A 47 2.25 -6.13 -13.14
N LYS A 48 1.61 -4.99 -12.83
CA LYS A 48 0.70 -4.84 -11.69
C LYS A 48 -0.60 -4.23 -12.18
N LYS A 49 -1.72 -4.57 -11.51
CA LYS A 49 -2.99 -3.89 -11.77
C LYS A 49 -2.80 -2.39 -11.51
N TYR A 50 -3.14 -1.57 -12.53
CA TYR A 50 -3.08 -0.11 -12.37
C TYR A 50 -4.05 0.34 -11.27
N ARG A 51 -3.54 1.16 -10.37
CA ARG A 51 -4.33 1.90 -9.38
C ARG A 51 -4.02 3.37 -9.53
N GLN A 52 -5.05 4.17 -9.71
CA GLN A 52 -4.88 5.62 -9.79
C GLN A 52 -4.30 6.11 -8.46
N LYS A 53 -3.13 6.74 -8.52
CA LYS A 53 -2.53 7.36 -7.33
C LYS A 53 -3.43 8.51 -6.88
N ARG A 54 -3.69 8.58 -5.57
CA ARG A 54 -4.38 9.72 -4.96
C ARG A 54 -3.58 11.01 -5.14
N SER A 55 -4.26 12.16 -5.11
CA SER A 55 -3.56 13.44 -5.08
C SER A 55 -2.88 13.65 -3.72
N LEU A 56 -1.73 14.35 -3.71
CA LEU A 56 -1.07 14.79 -2.47
C LEU A 56 -1.99 15.71 -1.66
N ASP A 57 -2.82 16.50 -2.35
CA ASP A 57 -3.77 17.42 -1.75
C ASP A 57 -4.82 16.69 -0.91
N SER A 58 -5.33 15.55 -1.36
CA SER A 58 -6.30 14.75 -0.60
C SER A 58 -5.71 14.27 0.72
N ASN A 59 -4.44 13.86 0.73
CA ASN A 59 -3.78 13.47 1.97
C ASN A 59 -3.54 14.67 2.89
N ALA A 60 -3.11 15.81 2.35
CA ALA A 60 -2.93 17.03 3.12
C ALA A 60 -4.26 17.48 3.75
N TYR A 61 -5.35 17.41 2.99
CA TYR A 61 -6.69 17.74 3.48
C TYR A 61 -7.13 16.83 4.63
N ALA A 62 -6.94 15.51 4.52
CA ALA A 62 -7.22 14.58 5.61
C ALA A 62 -6.45 14.95 6.89
N TRP A 63 -5.17 15.33 6.76
CA TRP A 63 -4.36 15.76 7.90
C TRP A 63 -4.85 17.07 8.52
N VAL A 64 -5.38 18.00 7.73
CA VAL A 64 -6.00 19.25 8.24
C VAL A 64 -7.27 18.93 9.02
N LEU A 65 -8.12 18.00 8.54
CA LEU A 65 -9.33 17.59 9.26
C LEU A 65 -8.99 16.95 10.61
N MET A 66 -8.07 15.99 10.62
CA MET A 66 -7.63 15.33 11.84
C MET A 66 -6.98 16.29 12.84
N GLN A 67 -6.25 17.30 12.35
CA GLN A 67 -5.70 18.35 13.21
C GLN A 67 -6.80 19.16 13.90
N LYS A 68 -7.84 19.56 13.18
CA LYS A 68 -9.00 20.28 13.76
C LYS A 68 -9.72 19.43 14.82
N ILE A 69 -9.88 18.13 14.60
CA ILE A 69 -10.47 17.24 15.59
C ILE A 69 -9.58 17.15 16.82
N ALA A 70 -8.27 16.99 16.65
CA ALA A 70 -7.31 16.92 17.75
C ALA A 70 -7.36 18.19 18.60
N GLU A 71 -7.39 19.37 17.98
CA GLU A 71 -7.53 20.67 18.66
C GLU A 71 -8.87 20.78 19.41
N ALA A 72 -9.97 20.39 18.78
CA ALA A 72 -11.30 20.47 19.38
C ALA A 72 -11.48 19.48 20.56
N THR A 73 -10.78 18.36 20.55
CA THR A 73 -10.88 17.30 21.57
C THR A 73 -9.75 17.35 22.61
N GLY A 74 -8.76 18.22 22.45
CA GLY A 74 -7.56 18.24 23.26
C GLY A 74 -6.70 16.98 23.14
N SER A 75 -6.82 16.26 22.04
CA SER A 75 -6.16 14.98 21.80
C SER A 75 -4.90 15.15 20.96
N ASP A 76 -4.01 14.15 21.01
CA ASP A 76 -2.86 14.06 20.12
C ASP A 76 -3.31 13.69 18.68
N LYS A 77 -2.72 14.35 17.68
CA LYS A 77 -3.04 14.16 16.27
C LYS A 77 -2.81 12.71 15.78
N TRP A 78 -1.78 12.04 16.30
CA TRP A 78 -1.52 10.64 15.95
C TRP A 78 -2.56 9.69 16.54
N SER A 79 -3.07 9.99 17.73
CA SER A 79 -4.18 9.27 18.34
C SER A 79 -5.45 9.39 17.52
N ILE A 80 -5.78 10.59 17.03
CA ILE A 80 -6.91 10.80 16.11
C ILE A 80 -6.68 10.02 14.81
N TYR A 81 -5.48 10.09 14.24
CA TYR A 81 -5.13 9.33 13.03
C TYR A 81 -5.35 7.82 13.20
N LEU A 82 -4.89 7.26 14.31
CA LEU A 82 -5.09 5.83 14.61
C LEU A 82 -6.58 5.47 14.76
N ILE A 83 -7.35 6.33 15.40
CA ILE A 83 -8.82 6.15 15.52
C ILE A 83 -9.46 6.15 14.13
N CYS A 84 -9.09 7.09 13.26
CA CYS A 84 -9.60 7.16 11.91
C CYS A 84 -9.22 5.92 11.08
N LEU A 85 -7.96 5.46 11.19
CA LEU A 85 -7.52 4.23 10.53
C LEU A 85 -8.33 3.01 10.99
N LYS A 86 -8.56 2.86 12.30
CA LYS A 86 -9.37 1.78 12.86
C LYS A 86 -10.80 1.76 12.34
N ARG A 87 -11.40 2.92 12.16
CA ARG A 87 -12.80 3.04 11.73
C ARG A 87 -13.00 2.94 10.23
N PHE A 88 -12.11 3.53 9.45
CA PHE A 88 -12.34 3.81 8.03
C PHE A 88 -11.36 3.10 7.10
N SER A 89 -10.24 2.57 7.62
CA SER A 89 -9.32 1.76 6.83
C SER A 89 -9.55 0.27 7.05
N LYS A 90 -9.51 -0.48 5.95
CA LYS A 90 -9.52 -1.96 5.97
C LYS A 90 -8.11 -2.54 5.72
N ALA A 91 -7.13 -1.67 5.56
CA ALA A 91 -5.76 -2.04 5.23
C ALA A 91 -4.92 -2.20 6.51
N PHE A 92 -4.84 -3.43 7.02
CA PHE A 92 -4.01 -3.79 8.17
C PHE A 92 -3.41 -5.19 7.99
N THR A 93 -2.42 -5.50 8.80
CA THR A 93 -1.88 -6.85 8.94
C THR A 93 -1.76 -7.21 10.41
N HIS A 94 -1.73 -8.51 10.70
CA HIS A 94 -1.41 -9.00 12.03
C HIS A 94 0.02 -9.53 12.06
N VAL A 95 0.72 -9.22 13.13
CA VAL A 95 2.05 -9.76 13.42
C VAL A 95 2.06 -10.32 14.84
N ILE A 96 2.79 -11.40 15.04
CA ILE A 96 3.00 -11.98 16.38
C ILE A 96 4.46 -11.71 16.75
N VAL A 97 4.65 -11.10 17.88
CA VAL A 97 5.98 -10.74 18.39
C VAL A 97 6.17 -11.30 19.79
N LYS A 98 7.42 -11.43 20.21
CA LYS A 98 7.73 -11.78 21.60
C LYS A 98 7.33 -10.65 22.55
N PRO A 99 6.98 -10.96 23.80
CA PRO A 99 6.55 -9.92 24.77
C PRO A 99 7.55 -8.77 24.89
N GLU A 100 8.82 -9.05 24.91
CA GLU A 100 9.90 -8.06 25.01
C GLU A 100 10.03 -7.12 23.79
N ALA A 101 9.46 -7.50 22.66
CA ALA A 101 9.51 -6.71 21.41
C ALA A 101 8.29 -5.79 21.21
N VAL A 102 7.28 -5.87 22.07
CA VAL A 102 6.02 -5.13 21.90
C VAL A 102 6.24 -3.63 21.91
N ASP A 103 6.99 -3.10 22.87
CA ASP A 103 7.22 -1.66 22.98
C ASP A 103 8.05 -1.12 21.80
N ALA A 104 9.08 -1.84 21.40
CA ALA A 104 9.86 -1.47 20.21
C ALA A 104 9.02 -1.45 18.93
N MET A 105 8.08 -2.38 18.79
CA MET A 105 7.15 -2.41 17.66
C MET A 105 6.16 -1.25 17.71
N LYS A 106 5.66 -0.85 18.89
CA LYS A 106 4.77 0.30 19.05
C LYS A 106 5.48 1.63 18.76
N GLU A 107 6.76 1.73 19.12
CA GLU A 107 7.58 2.90 18.76
C GLU A 107 7.85 2.99 17.26
N LEU A 108 8.17 1.85 16.64
CA LEU A 108 8.46 1.78 15.21
C LEU A 108 7.21 2.05 14.36
N TYR A 109 6.09 1.48 14.75
CA TYR A 109 4.81 1.58 14.05
C TYR A 109 3.76 2.30 14.91
N ARG A 110 3.69 3.62 14.81
CA ARG A 110 2.70 4.46 15.54
C ARG A 110 1.24 4.10 15.25
N THR A 111 1.00 3.34 14.18
CA THR A 111 -0.32 2.83 13.78
C THR A 111 -0.56 1.39 14.24
N CYS A 112 0.17 0.95 15.27
CA CYS A 112 0.10 -0.39 15.85
C CYS A 112 -0.85 -0.42 17.06
N VAL A 113 -1.62 -1.51 17.16
CA VAL A 113 -2.50 -1.80 18.28
C VAL A 113 -2.16 -3.18 18.82
N ASP A 114 -1.94 -3.27 20.13
CA ASP A 114 -1.75 -4.53 20.82
C ASP A 114 -3.12 -5.17 21.09
N LEU A 115 -3.32 -6.38 20.57
CA LEU A 115 -4.54 -7.17 20.77
C LEU A 115 -4.42 -8.14 21.97
N GLY A 116 -3.24 -8.16 22.61
CA GLY A 116 -2.99 -8.99 23.79
C GLY A 116 -2.17 -10.24 23.51
N GLU A 117 -2.04 -11.04 24.55
CA GLU A 117 -1.28 -12.27 24.51
C GLU A 117 -1.96 -13.36 23.67
N ILE A 118 -1.15 -14.12 22.97
CA ILE A 118 -1.56 -15.28 22.17
C ILE A 118 -0.54 -16.41 22.36
N SER A 119 -1.01 -17.64 22.41
CA SER A 119 -0.14 -18.80 22.40
C SER A 119 -0.12 -19.45 21.01
N VAL A 120 1.07 -19.61 20.45
CA VAL A 120 1.27 -20.28 19.15
C VAL A 120 2.29 -21.39 19.32
N ASN A 121 1.89 -22.63 19.08
CA ASN A 121 2.75 -23.82 19.23
C ASN A 121 3.42 -23.91 20.61
N GLY A 122 2.67 -23.55 21.67
CA GLY A 122 3.19 -23.60 23.06
C GLY A 122 4.12 -22.44 23.44
N THR A 123 4.32 -21.47 22.55
CA THR A 123 5.11 -20.27 22.82
C THR A 123 4.17 -19.06 23.00
N THR A 124 4.35 -18.31 24.08
CA THR A 124 3.62 -17.08 24.33
C THR A 124 4.18 -15.93 23.50
N GLY A 125 3.31 -15.19 22.83
CA GLY A 125 3.59 -13.98 22.10
C GLY A 125 2.49 -12.95 22.24
N HIS A 126 2.66 -11.76 21.68
CA HIS A 126 1.62 -10.73 21.57
C HIS A 126 1.18 -10.59 20.11
N GLN A 127 -0.11 -10.56 19.89
CA GLN A 127 -0.67 -10.26 18.60
C GLN A 127 -0.82 -8.75 18.46
N LEU A 128 -0.14 -8.19 17.48
CA LEU A 128 -0.23 -6.78 17.14
C LEU A 128 -0.97 -6.62 15.81
N GLN A 129 -1.88 -5.65 15.75
CA GLN A 129 -2.54 -5.22 14.52
C GLN A 129 -1.87 -3.94 14.04
N VAL A 130 -1.21 -4.00 12.89
CA VAL A 130 -0.49 -2.87 12.28
C VAL A 130 -1.31 -2.36 11.10
N TYR A 131 -1.79 -1.11 11.18
CA TYR A 131 -2.51 -0.45 10.11
C TYR A 131 -1.54 0.15 9.10
N PHE A 132 -1.81 -0.08 7.82
CA PHE A 132 -1.10 0.62 6.76
C PHE A 132 -1.53 2.09 6.75
N GLY A 133 -0.55 2.99 6.70
CA GLY A 133 -0.80 4.42 6.72
C GLY A 133 -1.51 4.90 5.44
N SER A 134 -2.17 6.04 5.53
CA SER A 134 -2.87 6.67 4.40
C SER A 134 -1.97 6.97 3.18
N SER A 135 -0.64 6.89 3.34
CA SER A 135 0.31 6.97 2.23
C SER A 135 0.19 5.83 1.21
N THR A 136 -0.39 4.70 1.61
CA THR A 136 -0.58 3.52 0.75
C THR A 136 -1.95 3.49 0.08
N PHE A 137 -2.88 4.38 0.45
CA PHE A 137 -4.25 4.39 -0.05
C PHE A 137 -4.30 4.77 -1.53
N ASP A 138 -5.16 4.10 -2.27
CA ASP A 138 -5.57 4.56 -3.60
C ASP A 138 -6.61 5.69 -3.49
N SER A 139 -7.04 6.23 -4.65
CA SER A 139 -8.00 7.36 -4.67
C SER A 139 -9.33 7.02 -4.03
N LYS A 140 -9.82 5.78 -4.18
CA LYS A 140 -11.09 5.34 -3.61
C LYS A 140 -10.98 5.15 -2.09
N GLU A 141 -9.92 4.50 -1.64
CA GLU A 141 -9.63 4.32 -0.22
C GLU A 141 -9.48 5.66 0.50
N MET A 142 -8.79 6.62 -0.15
CA MET A 142 -8.64 7.97 0.40
C MET A 142 -9.96 8.73 0.46
N SER A 143 -10.83 8.61 -0.55
CA SER A 143 -12.17 9.22 -0.51
C SER A 143 -12.98 8.68 0.67
N VAL A 144 -13.05 7.36 0.82
CA VAL A 144 -13.77 6.73 1.95
C VAL A 144 -13.17 7.17 3.29
N PHE A 145 -11.85 7.30 3.37
CA PHE A 145 -11.17 7.75 4.58
C PHE A 145 -11.52 9.20 4.93
N ILE A 146 -11.50 10.11 3.95
CA ILE A 146 -11.86 11.52 4.15
C ILE A 146 -13.33 11.68 4.52
N ASP A 147 -14.22 10.96 3.82
CA ASP A 147 -15.67 11.02 4.09
C ASP A 147 -16.03 10.49 5.50
N GLY A 148 -15.16 9.67 6.07
CA GLY A 148 -15.32 9.14 7.42
C GLY A 148 -14.81 10.06 8.54
N ILE A 149 -13.86 10.98 8.23
CA ILE A 149 -13.29 11.93 9.19
C ILE A 149 -14.29 13.05 9.51
#